data_47bb75d077a7e13996162208bba033a9
#
_entry.id   47bb75d077a7e13996162208bba033a9
#
_cell.length_a   1.000
_cell.length_b   1.000
_cell.length_c   1.000
_cell.angle_alpha   90.00
_cell.angle_beta   90.00
_cell.angle_gamma   90.00
#
_symmetry.space_group_name_H-M   'P 1'
#
loop_
_entity.id
_entity.type
_entity.pdbx_description
1 polymer ?
#
loop_
_entity_poly.entity_id
_entity_poly.type
_entity_poly.pdbx_seq_one_letter_code
_entity_poly.pdbx_strand_id
1 'polypeptide(L)'
;MAIYYIDNLHGNNALDGLSPEAARRDYTDIEVKEGDTVLFKRGSFYREMLHAVPGASYGSYGEGELPTFCGSTDVSDAADWVETERKNVWKCIKPIPGDVGNLVYNETDCLATFRWTMEELAAQGDFYDEGIVIGDRIELKTNEPQLYLYSVGNPALVYSHIEAISYNTRVLVALRGGMTFENLRFINSGVHAMAGHGDNITVRGCVFENIGGCAWSRDLKVRFGNGFEIWHTGNDILIENCTFKNVYDSCVTHQGPGEITEPTKNFICRNCTFDTYGMAAFEYRDKLPIDSRFTGNTCLNAGCGFAMLGETLPRLSEIWPQPMGHHIFMWRIPEATEGGNLVIENNYFGAAPVGAAIYSIISPEAEAQTKLDNNKYTRNDILLNRWGGENYNDLEAYKAASGQDKNSVYAE
;
A
#
# COMPACT_ATOMS: atom_id res chain seq x y z
N MET A 1 7.39 -27.00 -16.07
CA MET A 1 7.95 -25.72 -15.62
C MET A 1 8.60 -25.08 -16.84
N ALA A 2 7.94 -24.11 -17.40
CA ALA A 2 8.46 -23.27 -18.50
C ALA A 2 8.91 -21.91 -17.95
N ILE A 3 9.83 -21.25 -18.65
CA ILE A 3 10.22 -19.87 -18.37
C ILE A 3 9.85 -19.06 -19.61
N TYR A 4 8.97 -18.09 -19.44
CA TYR A 4 8.51 -17.18 -20.49
C TYR A 4 9.16 -15.81 -20.33
N TYR A 5 9.61 -15.25 -21.43
CA TYR A 5 10.25 -13.93 -21.52
C TYR A 5 9.32 -12.95 -22.23
N ILE A 6 9.03 -11.83 -21.58
CA ILE A 6 8.12 -10.80 -22.06
C ILE A 6 8.88 -9.47 -22.21
N ASP A 7 8.79 -8.87 -23.38
CA ASP A 7 9.35 -7.53 -23.69
C ASP A 7 8.29 -6.70 -24.39
N ASN A 8 7.53 -5.89 -23.65
CA ASN A 8 6.44 -5.12 -24.24
C ASN A 8 6.90 -3.98 -25.18
N LEU A 9 8.20 -3.68 -25.18
CA LEU A 9 8.77 -2.65 -26.05
C LEU A 9 9.19 -3.22 -27.41
N HIS A 10 9.85 -4.40 -27.43
CA HIS A 10 10.48 -4.96 -28.63
C HIS A 10 10.07 -6.41 -28.91
N GLY A 11 9.31 -7.05 -28.05
CA GLY A 11 8.88 -8.43 -28.20
C GLY A 11 7.90 -8.62 -29.38
N ASN A 12 7.72 -9.89 -29.77
CA ASN A 12 6.85 -10.27 -30.88
C ASN A 12 6.01 -11.50 -30.51
N ASN A 13 4.69 -11.37 -30.52
CA ASN A 13 3.76 -12.44 -30.17
C ASN A 13 3.75 -13.64 -31.13
N ALA A 14 4.40 -13.54 -32.28
CA ALA A 14 4.61 -14.68 -33.16
C ALA A 14 5.74 -15.63 -32.68
N LEU A 15 6.54 -15.21 -31.70
CA LEU A 15 7.59 -16.01 -31.08
C LEU A 15 7.06 -16.82 -29.91
N ASP A 16 7.82 -17.81 -29.46
CA ASP A 16 7.39 -18.74 -28.38
C ASP A 16 7.59 -18.18 -26.96
N GLY A 17 8.42 -17.15 -26.82
CA GLY A 17 8.74 -16.55 -25.50
C GLY A 17 9.67 -17.37 -24.63
N LEU A 18 10.33 -18.44 -25.16
CA LEU A 18 11.13 -19.35 -24.34
C LEU A 18 12.61 -18.95 -24.19
N SER A 19 13.01 -17.83 -24.78
CA SER A 19 14.31 -17.20 -24.54
C SER A 19 14.22 -15.67 -24.61
N PRO A 20 15.19 -14.94 -24.05
CA PRO A 20 15.23 -13.47 -24.15
C PRO A 20 15.16 -12.93 -25.59
N GLU A 21 15.80 -13.64 -26.55
CA GLU A 21 15.83 -13.28 -27.96
C GLU A 21 14.51 -13.59 -28.67
N ALA A 22 13.74 -14.54 -28.15
CA ALA A 22 12.42 -14.92 -28.64
C ALA A 22 11.29 -14.35 -27.77
N ALA A 23 11.55 -13.26 -27.04
CA ALA A 23 10.57 -12.67 -26.12
C ALA A 23 9.26 -12.30 -26.83
N ARG A 24 8.13 -12.57 -26.16
CA ARG A 24 6.82 -12.10 -26.59
C ARG A 24 6.57 -10.67 -26.14
N ARG A 25 5.67 -9.98 -26.82
CA ARG A 25 5.25 -8.64 -26.42
C ARG A 25 4.26 -8.69 -25.25
N ASP A 26 3.27 -9.61 -25.33
CA ASP A 26 2.22 -9.77 -24.34
C ASP A 26 2.31 -11.15 -23.68
N TYR A 27 1.89 -11.22 -22.45
CA TYR A 27 1.85 -12.47 -21.66
C TYR A 27 0.44 -13.03 -21.48
N THR A 28 -0.60 -12.24 -21.78
CA THR A 28 -2.00 -12.58 -21.49
C THR A 28 -2.55 -13.71 -22.36
N ASP A 29 -1.94 -13.98 -23.50
CA ASP A 29 -2.28 -15.10 -24.40
C ASP A 29 -1.39 -16.35 -24.17
N ILE A 30 -0.52 -16.33 -23.15
CA ILE A 30 0.27 -17.49 -22.74
C ILE A 30 -0.55 -18.28 -21.70
N GLU A 31 -0.67 -19.57 -21.91
CA GLU A 31 -1.25 -20.48 -20.90
C GLU A 31 -0.22 -20.77 -19.79
N VAL A 32 -0.06 -19.82 -18.86
CA VAL A 32 0.79 -19.98 -17.67
C VAL A 32 0.17 -21.03 -16.74
N LYS A 33 1.01 -21.95 -16.22
CA LYS A 33 0.61 -23.04 -15.31
C LYS A 33 1.36 -22.95 -13.99
N GLU A 34 0.86 -23.65 -13.00
CA GLU A 34 1.57 -23.88 -11.75
C GLU A 34 3.01 -24.37 -12.00
N GLY A 35 3.97 -23.76 -11.34
CA GLY A 35 5.41 -24.03 -11.50
C GLY A 35 6.08 -23.31 -12.66
N ASP A 36 5.35 -22.60 -13.52
CA ASP A 36 5.94 -21.76 -14.57
C ASP A 36 6.47 -20.44 -14.03
N THR A 37 7.37 -19.83 -14.78
CA THR A 37 7.95 -18.52 -14.48
C THR A 37 7.72 -17.56 -15.65
N VAL A 38 7.23 -16.36 -15.37
CA VAL A 38 7.10 -15.28 -16.35
C VAL A 38 8.08 -14.17 -15.98
N LEU A 39 8.99 -13.86 -16.88
CA LEU A 39 10.01 -12.83 -16.70
C LEU A 39 9.71 -11.64 -17.61
N PHE A 40 9.54 -10.48 -17.01
CA PHE A 40 9.33 -9.20 -17.71
C PHE A 40 10.66 -8.49 -17.89
N LYS A 41 10.88 -7.95 -19.07
CA LYS A 41 12.10 -7.19 -19.34
C LYS A 41 12.14 -5.91 -18.53
N ARG A 42 13.30 -5.62 -17.96
CA ARG A 42 13.52 -4.33 -17.28
C ARG A 42 13.34 -3.18 -18.27
N GLY A 43 12.72 -2.08 -17.81
CA GLY A 43 12.27 -0.95 -18.61
C GLY A 43 10.86 -1.09 -19.17
N SER A 44 10.22 -2.26 -19.06
CA SER A 44 8.82 -2.45 -19.48
C SER A 44 7.83 -1.73 -18.56
N PHE A 45 6.75 -1.18 -19.15
CA PHE A 45 5.70 -0.46 -18.44
C PHE A 45 4.32 -0.95 -18.89
N TYR A 46 3.50 -1.39 -17.94
CA TYR A 46 2.16 -1.96 -18.17
C TYR A 46 1.12 -1.11 -17.43
N ARG A 47 0.14 -0.53 -18.15
CA ARG A 47 -1.02 0.15 -17.54
C ARG A 47 -2.17 -0.82 -17.33
N GLU A 48 -1.92 -1.84 -16.53
CA GLU A 48 -2.87 -2.92 -16.24
C GLU A 48 -2.51 -3.65 -14.94
N MET A 49 -3.44 -4.45 -14.44
CA MET A 49 -3.12 -5.38 -13.37
C MET A 49 -2.31 -6.57 -13.92
N LEU A 50 -1.43 -7.12 -13.09
CA LEU A 50 -0.75 -8.37 -13.38
C LEU A 50 -1.72 -9.55 -13.15
N HIS A 51 -2.10 -10.22 -14.24
CA HIS A 51 -2.93 -11.41 -14.21
C HIS A 51 -2.09 -12.63 -13.79
N ALA A 52 -1.92 -12.78 -12.48
CA ALA A 52 -1.08 -13.85 -11.91
C ALA A 52 -1.86 -15.14 -11.71
N VAL A 53 -1.22 -16.26 -12.02
CA VAL A 53 -1.75 -17.62 -11.90
C VAL A 53 -1.26 -18.27 -10.60
N PRO A 54 -2.09 -18.97 -9.82
CA PRO A 54 -1.67 -19.68 -8.61
C PRO A 54 -0.50 -20.63 -8.88
N GLY A 55 0.47 -20.64 -7.95
CA GLY A 55 1.64 -21.52 -8.05
C GLY A 55 2.69 -21.10 -9.08
N ALA A 56 2.51 -19.98 -9.79
CA ALA A 56 3.48 -19.46 -10.75
C ALA A 56 4.37 -18.38 -10.16
N SER A 57 5.51 -18.14 -10.79
CA SER A 57 6.50 -17.13 -10.42
C SER A 57 6.55 -16.00 -11.46
N TYR A 58 6.70 -14.77 -10.99
CA TYR A 58 6.77 -13.56 -11.81
C TYR A 58 7.99 -12.73 -11.42
N GLY A 59 8.80 -12.35 -12.38
CA GLY A 59 10.03 -11.63 -12.08
C GLY A 59 10.50 -10.75 -13.23
N SER A 60 11.75 -10.31 -13.15
CA SER A 60 12.37 -9.49 -14.19
C SER A 60 13.64 -10.10 -14.77
N TYR A 61 13.99 -9.70 -15.99
CA TYR A 61 15.25 -10.03 -16.63
C TYR A 61 15.85 -8.82 -17.34
N GLY A 62 17.15 -8.92 -17.68
CA GLY A 62 17.90 -7.85 -18.32
C GLY A 62 18.35 -6.77 -17.33
N GLU A 63 18.70 -5.61 -17.84
CA GLU A 63 19.22 -4.46 -17.09
C GLU A 63 18.29 -3.25 -17.23
N GLY A 64 18.36 -2.30 -16.30
CA GLY A 64 17.56 -1.09 -16.27
C GLY A 64 16.54 -1.05 -15.15
N GLU A 65 15.54 -0.16 -15.27
CA GLU A 65 14.45 0.03 -14.31
C GLU A 65 13.59 -1.23 -14.17
N LEU A 66 13.01 -1.43 -12.99
CA LEU A 66 12.13 -2.57 -12.75
C LEU A 66 10.90 -2.53 -13.68
N PRO A 67 10.45 -3.67 -14.20
CA PRO A 67 9.19 -3.74 -14.92
C PRO A 67 8.05 -3.21 -14.03
N THR A 68 7.27 -2.27 -14.57
CA THR A 68 6.29 -1.51 -13.80
C THR A 68 4.86 -1.87 -14.22
N PHE A 69 4.02 -2.20 -13.23
CA PHE A 69 2.57 -2.32 -13.36
C PHE A 69 1.91 -1.10 -12.72
N CYS A 70 1.09 -0.39 -13.47
CA CYS A 70 0.53 0.91 -13.11
C CYS A 70 -1.00 0.88 -13.21
N GLY A 71 -1.68 1.30 -12.14
CA GLY A 71 -3.14 1.31 -12.06
C GLY A 71 -3.81 2.65 -12.39
N SER A 72 -3.04 3.69 -12.74
CA SER A 72 -3.57 5.03 -13.02
C SER A 72 -3.88 5.26 -14.51
N THR A 73 -4.66 6.31 -14.74
CA THR A 73 -4.93 6.87 -16.07
C THR A 73 -4.13 8.16 -16.24
N ASP A 74 -3.36 8.25 -17.32
CA ASP A 74 -2.69 9.49 -17.73
C ASP A 74 -3.73 10.49 -18.25
N VAL A 75 -3.81 11.66 -17.64
CA VAL A 75 -4.71 12.76 -17.99
C VAL A 75 -3.92 14.07 -18.24
N SER A 76 -2.74 13.93 -18.82
CA SER A 76 -1.80 15.03 -19.09
C SER A 76 -2.12 15.81 -20.37
N ASP A 77 -3.09 15.41 -21.17
CA ASP A 77 -3.45 16.16 -22.38
C ASP A 77 -4.35 17.36 -22.01
N ALA A 78 -4.01 18.54 -22.51
CA ALA A 78 -4.82 19.74 -22.31
C ALA A 78 -6.25 19.60 -22.84
N ALA A 79 -6.48 18.77 -23.85
CA ALA A 79 -7.79 18.47 -24.40
C ALA A 79 -8.64 17.58 -23.47
N ASP A 80 -8.03 16.91 -22.48
CA ASP A 80 -8.75 16.13 -21.47
C ASP A 80 -9.48 17.01 -20.44
N TRP A 81 -9.22 18.32 -20.42
CA TRP A 81 -9.71 19.23 -19.38
C TRP A 81 -10.58 20.36 -19.95
N VAL A 82 -11.75 20.57 -19.37
CA VAL A 82 -12.69 21.63 -19.70
C VAL A 82 -12.97 22.46 -18.44
N GLU A 83 -12.81 23.79 -18.52
CA GLU A 83 -13.16 24.68 -17.42
C GLU A 83 -14.69 24.68 -17.23
N THR A 84 -15.14 24.56 -16.00
CA THR A 84 -16.56 24.59 -15.64
C THR A 84 -17.07 26.05 -15.55
N GLU A 85 -18.35 26.26 -15.23
CA GLU A 85 -18.88 27.60 -14.93
C GLU A 85 -18.20 28.24 -13.70
N ARG A 86 -17.67 27.42 -12.79
CA ARG A 86 -16.90 27.90 -11.65
C ARG A 86 -15.44 28.13 -12.05
N LYS A 87 -15.03 29.38 -12.03
CA LYS A 87 -13.66 29.77 -12.39
C LYS A 87 -12.60 28.95 -11.68
N ASN A 88 -11.59 28.50 -12.42
CA ASN A 88 -10.47 27.69 -11.97
C ASN A 88 -10.86 26.25 -11.53
N VAL A 89 -12.10 25.83 -11.74
CA VAL A 89 -12.52 24.44 -11.54
C VAL A 89 -12.63 23.78 -12.90
N TRP A 90 -11.83 22.76 -13.10
CA TRP A 90 -11.71 22.00 -14.34
C TRP A 90 -12.29 20.62 -14.18
N LYS A 91 -13.06 20.18 -15.18
CA LYS A 91 -13.56 18.81 -15.28
C LYS A 91 -12.69 18.02 -16.24
N CYS A 92 -12.22 16.85 -15.82
CA CYS A 92 -11.61 15.88 -16.72
C CYS A 92 -12.70 15.21 -17.55
N ILE A 93 -12.61 15.30 -18.89
CA ILE A 93 -13.56 14.67 -19.81
C ILE A 93 -13.05 13.33 -20.35
N LYS A 94 -11.81 12.96 -20.09
CA LYS A 94 -11.28 11.64 -20.39
C LYS A 94 -11.94 10.60 -19.49
N PRO A 95 -12.42 9.47 -20.03
CA PRO A 95 -12.95 8.39 -19.22
C PRO A 95 -11.89 7.85 -18.24
N ILE A 96 -12.23 7.84 -16.95
CA ILE A 96 -11.41 7.25 -15.90
C ILE A 96 -12.24 6.14 -15.25
N PRO A 97 -11.78 4.88 -15.23
CA PRO A 97 -12.51 3.80 -14.61
C PRO A 97 -12.48 3.93 -13.08
N GLY A 98 -13.66 3.91 -12.45
CA GLY A 98 -13.83 4.03 -11.00
C GLY A 98 -13.66 5.44 -10.44
N ASP A 99 -13.75 5.59 -9.11
CA ASP A 99 -13.50 6.86 -8.45
C ASP A 99 -12.00 7.15 -8.33
N VAL A 100 -11.65 8.44 -8.41
CA VAL A 100 -10.26 8.89 -8.29
C VAL A 100 -9.94 9.14 -6.82
N GLY A 101 -9.00 8.36 -6.30
CA GLY A 101 -8.55 8.46 -4.92
C GLY A 101 -7.35 9.38 -4.72
N ASN A 102 -6.58 9.61 -5.78
CA ASN A 102 -5.42 10.51 -5.72
C ASN A 102 -5.00 10.99 -7.11
N LEU A 103 -4.30 12.11 -7.16
CA LEU A 103 -3.61 12.60 -8.35
C LEU A 103 -2.11 12.73 -8.05
N VAL A 104 -1.28 12.30 -8.97
CA VAL A 104 0.17 12.51 -8.92
C VAL A 104 0.55 13.47 -10.03
N TYR A 105 1.24 14.55 -9.66
CA TYR A 105 1.69 15.57 -10.59
C TYR A 105 3.19 15.45 -10.86
N ASN A 106 3.63 15.87 -12.03
CA ASN A 106 5.04 16.01 -12.41
C ASN A 106 5.87 14.74 -12.13
N GLU A 107 5.25 13.57 -12.35
CA GLU A 107 5.80 12.22 -12.22
C GLU A 107 6.06 11.72 -10.79
N THR A 108 6.42 12.56 -9.79
CA THR A 108 6.91 11.99 -8.53
C THR A 108 6.51 12.72 -7.25
N ASP A 109 6.36 14.04 -7.24
CA ASP A 109 6.55 14.76 -5.98
C ASP A 109 5.36 15.56 -5.46
N CYS A 110 4.37 15.83 -6.30
CA CYS A 110 3.20 16.62 -5.93
C CYS A 110 1.96 15.74 -5.88
N LEU A 111 1.60 15.33 -4.70
CA LEU A 111 0.31 14.69 -4.47
C LEU A 111 -0.77 15.76 -4.32
N ALA A 112 -1.93 15.53 -4.94
CA ALA A 112 -3.08 16.40 -4.87
C ALA A 112 -3.81 16.31 -3.53
N THR A 113 -4.57 17.34 -3.18
CA THR A 113 -5.40 17.34 -1.98
C THR A 113 -6.82 16.88 -2.31
N PHE A 114 -7.22 15.73 -1.79
CA PHE A 114 -8.58 15.22 -1.93
C PHE A 114 -9.58 16.07 -1.15
N ARG A 115 -10.73 16.38 -1.77
CA ARG A 115 -11.85 17.06 -1.16
C ARG A 115 -13.11 16.19 -1.21
N TRP A 116 -13.92 16.26 -0.18
CA TRP A 116 -15.13 15.44 -0.08
C TRP A 116 -16.31 16.03 -0.86
N THR A 117 -16.28 17.33 -1.15
CA THR A 117 -17.32 18.01 -1.92
C THR A 117 -16.72 18.97 -2.95
N MET A 118 -17.51 19.29 -3.98
CA MET A 118 -17.14 20.25 -5.02
C MET A 118 -16.90 21.65 -4.44
N GLU A 119 -17.65 22.03 -3.42
CA GLU A 119 -17.58 23.34 -2.78
C GLU A 119 -16.25 23.59 -2.07
N GLU A 120 -15.60 22.53 -1.61
CA GLU A 120 -14.30 22.58 -0.93
C GLU A 120 -13.11 22.84 -1.87
N LEU A 121 -13.31 22.78 -3.20
CA LEU A 121 -12.26 23.09 -4.17
C LEU A 121 -11.90 24.57 -4.12
N ALA A 122 -10.76 24.92 -3.55
CA ALA A 122 -10.37 26.33 -3.31
C ALA A 122 -8.88 26.64 -3.54
N ALA A 123 -8.02 25.63 -3.48
CA ALA A 123 -6.59 25.81 -3.61
C ALA A 123 -6.02 25.00 -4.79
N GLN A 124 -4.91 25.47 -5.34
CA GLN A 124 -4.21 24.79 -6.43
C GLN A 124 -3.93 23.34 -6.06
N GLY A 125 -4.40 22.39 -6.88
CA GLY A 125 -4.23 20.96 -6.66
C GLY A 125 -5.33 20.31 -5.83
N ASP A 126 -6.32 21.05 -5.32
CA ASP A 126 -7.53 20.44 -4.74
C ASP A 126 -8.29 19.67 -5.79
N PHE A 127 -8.65 18.43 -5.52
CA PHE A 127 -9.47 17.62 -6.42
C PHE A 127 -10.66 16.97 -5.72
N TYR A 128 -11.69 16.75 -6.49
CA TYR A 128 -12.92 16.07 -6.09
C TYR A 128 -13.33 15.10 -7.18
N ASP A 129 -13.76 13.94 -6.79
CA ASP A 129 -14.37 12.96 -7.67
C ASP A 129 -15.80 12.68 -7.23
N GLU A 130 -16.77 12.80 -8.13
CA GLU A 130 -18.20 12.57 -7.84
C GLU A 130 -18.53 11.10 -7.53
N GLY A 131 -17.56 10.27 -7.23
CA GLY A 131 -17.65 8.86 -6.96
C GLY A 131 -19.01 8.33 -6.54
N ILE A 132 -19.48 7.28 -7.22
CA ILE A 132 -20.74 6.64 -6.86
C ILE A 132 -20.47 5.56 -5.81
N VAL A 133 -21.03 5.76 -4.61
CA VAL A 133 -21.19 4.69 -3.63
C VAL A 133 -22.64 4.20 -3.76
N ILE A 134 -22.84 2.94 -4.11
CA ILE A 134 -24.16 2.32 -4.15
C ILE A 134 -24.31 1.41 -2.92
N GLY A 135 -25.11 1.84 -1.96
CA GLY A 135 -25.28 1.16 -0.68
C GLY A 135 -23.99 1.13 0.13
N ASP A 136 -23.69 0.02 0.80
CA ASP A 136 -22.47 -0.18 1.58
C ASP A 136 -21.27 -0.67 0.75
N ARG A 137 -21.36 -0.62 -0.58
CA ARG A 137 -20.33 -1.11 -1.49
C ARG A 137 -19.93 -0.04 -2.48
N ILE A 138 -18.63 0.08 -2.72
CA ILE A 138 -18.11 0.83 -3.84
C ILE A 138 -18.36 -0.03 -5.08
N GLU A 139 -19.25 0.40 -5.96
CA GLU A 139 -19.38 -0.20 -7.26
C GLU A 139 -18.43 0.48 -8.24
N LEU A 140 -17.82 -0.33 -9.12
CA LEU A 140 -17.05 0.20 -10.24
C LEU A 140 -17.99 1.04 -11.11
N LYS A 141 -17.66 2.32 -11.23
CA LYS A 141 -18.44 3.23 -12.04
C LYS A 141 -18.36 2.92 -13.51
N THR A 142 -19.42 3.26 -14.21
CA THR A 142 -19.41 3.45 -15.63
C THR A 142 -18.39 4.53 -16.02
N ASN A 143 -17.87 4.47 -17.25
CA ASN A 143 -16.84 5.37 -17.80
C ASN A 143 -17.28 6.85 -17.92
N GLU A 144 -18.06 7.36 -16.97
CA GLU A 144 -18.49 8.75 -16.96
C GLU A 144 -17.41 9.63 -16.32
N PRO A 145 -17.00 10.72 -16.96
CA PRO A 145 -16.02 11.66 -16.38
C PRO A 145 -16.58 12.34 -15.14
N GLN A 146 -15.88 12.23 -14.02
CA GLN A 146 -16.35 12.72 -12.72
C GLN A 146 -15.28 13.42 -11.90
N LEU A 147 -14.05 13.50 -12.41
CA LEU A 147 -12.94 14.15 -11.75
C LEU A 147 -12.98 15.65 -11.98
N TYR A 148 -12.90 16.42 -10.89
CA TYR A 148 -12.78 17.87 -10.89
C TYR A 148 -11.50 18.27 -10.16
N LEU A 149 -10.83 19.30 -10.69
CA LEU A 149 -9.56 19.81 -10.18
C LEU A 149 -9.61 21.33 -10.11
N TYR A 150 -9.21 21.90 -8.98
CA TYR A 150 -8.96 23.33 -8.91
C TYR A 150 -7.56 23.65 -9.44
N SER A 151 -7.50 24.46 -10.49
CA SER A 151 -6.23 24.88 -11.10
C SER A 151 -6.35 26.27 -11.70
N VAL A 152 -5.38 27.13 -11.40
CA VAL A 152 -5.26 28.45 -12.04
C VAL A 152 -4.67 28.24 -13.43
N GLY A 153 -5.56 28.06 -14.42
CA GLY A 153 -5.25 27.66 -15.78
C GLY A 153 -5.50 26.17 -16.02
N ASN A 154 -5.47 25.76 -17.31
CA ASN A 154 -5.67 24.35 -17.68
C ASN A 154 -4.65 23.46 -16.96
N PRO A 155 -5.11 22.43 -16.23
CA PRO A 155 -4.22 21.57 -15.42
C PRO A 155 -3.03 21.03 -16.19
N ALA A 156 -3.22 20.55 -17.39
CA ALA A 156 -2.17 19.99 -18.23
C ALA A 156 -1.19 21.03 -18.83
N LEU A 157 -1.48 22.30 -18.66
CA LEU A 157 -0.53 23.40 -18.97
C LEU A 157 0.20 23.90 -17.71
N VAL A 158 -0.34 23.57 -16.52
CA VAL A 158 0.25 23.92 -15.22
C VAL A 158 1.19 22.83 -14.74
N TYR A 159 0.79 21.57 -14.90
CA TYR A 159 1.58 20.39 -14.53
C TYR A 159 2.14 19.72 -15.78
N SER A 160 3.38 19.27 -15.74
CA SER A 160 4.03 18.59 -16.88
C SER A 160 3.48 17.17 -17.11
N HIS A 161 2.94 16.56 -16.05
CA HIS A 161 2.34 15.23 -16.07
C HIS A 161 1.28 15.10 -15.00
N ILE A 162 0.19 14.38 -15.28
CA ILE A 162 -0.91 14.14 -14.33
C ILE A 162 -1.37 12.68 -14.43
N GLU A 163 -1.21 11.93 -13.35
CA GLU A 163 -1.71 10.56 -13.20
C GLU A 163 -2.93 10.54 -12.28
N ALA A 164 -4.07 10.09 -12.80
CA ALA A 164 -5.28 9.89 -12.01
C ALA A 164 -5.31 8.45 -11.47
N ILE A 165 -5.08 8.32 -10.17
CA ILE A 165 -5.09 7.03 -9.46
C ILE A 165 -6.53 6.71 -9.10
N SER A 166 -7.10 5.69 -9.73
CA SER A 166 -8.51 5.39 -9.59
C SER A 166 -8.79 3.96 -9.12
N TYR A 167 -10.03 3.72 -8.71
CA TYR A 167 -10.57 2.40 -8.41
C TYR A 167 -10.82 1.61 -9.72
N ASN A 168 -9.80 1.49 -10.55
CA ASN A 168 -9.90 0.74 -11.80
C ASN A 168 -10.05 -0.76 -11.52
N THR A 169 -9.13 -1.25 -10.67
CA THR A 169 -9.18 -2.62 -10.15
C THR A 169 -9.02 -2.56 -8.64
N ARG A 170 -9.61 -3.50 -7.92
CA ARG A 170 -9.44 -3.57 -6.47
C ARG A 170 -7.98 -3.83 -6.07
N VAL A 171 -7.22 -4.44 -6.97
CA VAL A 171 -5.83 -4.85 -6.74
C VAL A 171 -5.04 -4.77 -8.04
N LEU A 172 -3.74 -4.48 -7.98
CA LEU A 172 -2.84 -4.68 -9.13
C LEU A 172 -2.43 -6.16 -9.26
N VAL A 173 -2.43 -6.90 -8.16
CA VAL A 173 -2.21 -8.36 -8.15
C VAL A 173 -3.21 -9.02 -7.22
N ALA A 174 -4.00 -9.95 -7.76
CA ALA A 174 -4.85 -10.81 -6.94
C ALA A 174 -4.04 -11.99 -6.40
N LEU A 175 -3.75 -11.98 -5.11
CA LEU A 175 -2.97 -13.03 -4.45
C LEU A 175 -3.73 -14.34 -4.35
N ARG A 176 -3.01 -15.43 -4.62
CA ARG A 176 -3.40 -16.83 -4.40
C ARG A 176 -2.17 -17.62 -3.92
N GLY A 177 -2.39 -18.82 -3.42
CA GLY A 177 -1.31 -19.65 -2.90
C GLY A 177 -0.22 -20.02 -3.92
N GLY A 178 1.01 -20.21 -3.41
CA GLY A 178 2.15 -20.68 -4.18
C GLY A 178 2.81 -19.63 -5.10
N MET A 179 2.41 -18.37 -5.01
CA MET A 179 2.91 -17.33 -5.91
C MET A 179 4.24 -16.75 -5.44
N THR A 180 5.10 -16.43 -6.40
CA THR A 180 6.36 -15.70 -6.17
C THR A 180 6.43 -14.46 -7.07
N PHE A 181 6.80 -13.31 -6.47
CA PHE A 181 7.02 -12.05 -7.19
C PHE A 181 8.41 -11.51 -6.85
N GLU A 182 9.25 -11.28 -7.87
CA GLU A 182 10.62 -10.84 -7.66
C GLU A 182 11.00 -9.68 -8.58
N ASN A 183 11.53 -8.60 -7.99
CA ASN A 183 12.07 -7.47 -8.74
C ASN A 183 11.06 -6.86 -9.74
N LEU A 184 9.85 -6.58 -9.26
CA LEU A 184 8.78 -5.90 -9.98
C LEU A 184 8.40 -4.60 -9.26
N ARG A 185 7.83 -3.63 -9.98
CA ARG A 185 7.33 -2.38 -9.43
C ARG A 185 5.83 -2.27 -9.67
N PHE A 186 5.08 -1.96 -8.61
CA PHE A 186 3.63 -1.79 -8.60
C PHE A 186 3.30 -0.38 -8.14
N ILE A 187 2.69 0.43 -9.01
CA ILE A 187 2.46 1.84 -8.72
C ILE A 187 1.03 2.28 -9.01
N ASN A 188 0.63 3.36 -8.33
CA ASN A 188 -0.58 4.09 -8.65
C ASN A 188 -1.84 3.22 -8.62
N SER A 189 -2.01 2.41 -7.58
CA SER A 189 -3.26 1.67 -7.34
C SER A 189 -4.18 2.47 -6.44
N GLY A 190 -5.42 2.68 -6.84
CA GLY A 190 -6.40 3.42 -6.04
C GLY A 190 -6.86 2.68 -4.78
N VAL A 191 -6.66 1.36 -4.70
CA VAL A 191 -6.99 0.53 -3.55
C VAL A 191 -5.76 -0.24 -3.09
N HIS A 192 -5.66 -1.55 -3.30
CA HIS A 192 -4.50 -2.32 -2.85
C HIS A 192 -3.51 -2.55 -4.00
N ALA A 193 -2.22 -2.65 -3.70
CA ALA A 193 -1.29 -3.13 -4.71
C ALA A 193 -1.39 -4.65 -4.85
N MET A 194 -1.24 -5.38 -3.76
CA MET A 194 -1.43 -6.83 -3.73
C MET A 194 -2.44 -7.19 -2.64
N ALA A 195 -3.49 -7.93 -2.96
CA ALA A 195 -4.39 -8.45 -1.94
C ALA A 195 -5.05 -9.77 -2.38
N GLY A 196 -5.36 -10.61 -1.41
CA GLY A 196 -6.00 -11.90 -1.63
C GLY A 196 -5.74 -12.89 -0.50
N HIS A 197 -5.69 -14.17 -0.83
CA HIS A 197 -5.55 -15.23 0.15
C HIS A 197 -4.67 -16.37 -0.38
N GLY A 198 -4.20 -17.20 0.52
CA GLY A 198 -3.44 -18.42 0.21
C GLY A 198 -2.10 -18.47 0.91
N ASP A 199 -1.54 -19.65 0.97
CA ASP A 199 -0.28 -19.97 1.61
C ASP A 199 0.89 -19.97 0.63
N ASN A 200 2.12 -19.95 1.14
CA ASN A 200 3.36 -20.03 0.35
C ASN A 200 3.49 -18.88 -0.66
N ILE A 201 3.39 -17.64 -0.19
CA ILE A 201 3.55 -16.43 -1.03
C ILE A 201 4.91 -15.80 -0.73
N THR A 202 5.68 -15.53 -1.77
CA THR A 202 6.96 -14.82 -1.66
C THR A 202 6.93 -13.53 -2.48
N VAL A 203 7.30 -12.42 -1.83
CA VAL A 203 7.47 -11.10 -2.47
C VAL A 203 8.87 -10.60 -2.14
N ARG A 204 9.73 -10.47 -3.13
CA ARG A 204 11.15 -10.14 -2.94
C ARG A 204 11.62 -9.04 -3.88
N GLY A 205 12.32 -8.03 -3.32
CA GLY A 205 12.92 -6.96 -4.11
C GLY A 205 11.92 -6.12 -4.91
N CYS A 206 10.65 -6.13 -4.52
CA CYS A 206 9.59 -5.39 -5.18
C CYS A 206 9.45 -3.97 -4.64
N VAL A 207 8.91 -3.07 -5.46
CA VAL A 207 8.62 -1.69 -5.11
C VAL A 207 7.12 -1.44 -5.21
N PHE A 208 6.55 -0.83 -4.17
CA PHE A 208 5.16 -0.42 -4.08
C PHE A 208 5.10 1.08 -3.85
N GLU A 209 4.44 1.85 -4.74
CA GLU A 209 4.46 3.30 -4.66
C GLU A 209 3.13 3.92 -5.05
N ASN A 210 2.68 4.93 -4.29
CA ASN A 210 1.42 5.65 -4.48
C ASN A 210 0.22 4.70 -4.45
N ILE A 211 0.01 4.01 -3.35
CA ILE A 211 -1.02 2.98 -3.18
C ILE A 211 -2.15 3.48 -2.29
N GLY A 212 -3.38 3.30 -2.75
CA GLY A 212 -4.58 3.60 -1.99
C GLY A 212 -5.14 5.00 -2.23
N GLY A 213 -6.12 5.37 -1.41
CA GLY A 213 -6.72 6.70 -1.39
C GLY A 213 -8.13 6.77 -1.96
N CYS A 214 -8.64 5.76 -2.65
CA CYS A 214 -10.04 5.73 -3.06
C CYS A 214 -11.00 5.65 -1.87
N ALA A 215 -12.21 6.16 -2.03
CA ALA A 215 -13.20 6.15 -0.97
C ALA A 215 -13.74 4.74 -0.73
N TRP A 216 -13.66 4.26 0.51
CA TRP A 216 -14.38 3.08 0.96
C TRP A 216 -15.83 3.45 1.28
N SER A 217 -16.04 4.58 1.94
CA SER A 217 -17.37 5.13 2.25
C SER A 217 -17.30 6.66 2.22
N ARG A 218 -18.15 7.28 1.41
CA ARG A 218 -18.26 8.75 1.36
C ARG A 218 -19.04 9.31 2.54
N ASP A 219 -20.09 8.60 2.96
CA ASP A 219 -20.91 9.02 4.10
C ASP A 219 -20.10 9.07 5.40
N LEU A 220 -19.21 8.09 5.58
CA LEU A 220 -18.33 7.99 6.74
C LEU A 220 -16.99 8.72 6.54
N LYS A 221 -16.77 9.31 5.37
CA LYS A 221 -15.50 9.95 4.99
C LYS A 221 -14.29 9.05 5.20
N VAL A 222 -14.40 7.77 4.82
CA VAL A 222 -13.34 6.77 4.93
C VAL A 222 -12.78 6.45 3.56
N ARG A 223 -11.47 6.57 3.43
CA ARG A 223 -10.66 6.15 2.29
C ARG A 223 -9.82 4.95 2.70
N PHE A 224 -9.30 4.17 1.76
CA PHE A 224 -8.53 2.96 2.07
C PHE A 224 -7.50 2.60 1.00
N GLY A 225 -6.70 1.56 1.27
CA GLY A 225 -5.79 0.98 0.32
C GLY A 225 -4.43 0.64 0.90
N ASN A 226 -4.10 -0.66 0.91
CA ASN A 226 -2.91 -1.24 1.49
C ASN A 226 -1.88 -1.65 0.44
N GLY A 227 -0.61 -1.68 0.82
CA GLY A 227 0.46 -2.18 -0.03
C GLY A 227 0.32 -3.68 -0.30
N PHE A 228 0.39 -4.48 0.75
CA PHE A 228 0.17 -5.93 0.74
C PHE A 228 -0.87 -6.30 1.79
N GLU A 229 -1.91 -7.00 1.38
CA GLU A 229 -2.99 -7.44 2.27
C GLU A 229 -3.30 -8.91 2.07
N ILE A 230 -3.20 -9.71 3.12
CA ILE A 230 -3.63 -11.11 3.10
C ILE A 230 -4.99 -11.24 3.78
N TRP A 231 -5.92 -11.92 3.12
CA TRP A 231 -7.29 -12.12 3.61
C TRP A 231 -7.46 -13.50 4.24
N HIS A 232 -8.18 -13.56 5.35
CA HIS A 232 -8.55 -14.78 6.06
C HIS A 232 -7.35 -15.61 6.51
N THR A 233 -6.93 -16.61 5.74
CA THR A 233 -5.77 -17.45 6.01
C THR A 233 -4.63 -17.12 5.06
N GLY A 234 -3.41 -17.13 5.59
CA GLY A 234 -2.20 -16.97 4.80
C GLY A 234 -1.00 -17.42 5.64
N ASN A 235 -0.44 -18.60 5.33
CA ASN A 235 0.71 -19.15 6.02
C ASN A 235 1.93 -19.16 5.09
N ASP A 236 3.12 -19.20 5.68
CA ASP A 236 4.38 -19.24 4.93
C ASP A 236 4.50 -18.07 3.94
N ILE A 237 4.31 -16.84 4.46
CA ILE A 237 4.42 -15.60 3.69
C ILE A 237 5.77 -14.97 3.96
N LEU A 238 6.50 -14.66 2.89
CA LEU A 238 7.76 -13.96 2.94
C LEU A 238 7.69 -12.66 2.14
N ILE A 239 7.89 -11.52 2.83
CA ILE A 239 8.10 -10.22 2.21
C ILE A 239 9.51 -9.78 2.59
N GLU A 240 10.42 -9.66 1.61
CA GLU A 240 11.81 -9.30 1.91
C GLU A 240 12.44 -8.38 0.86
N ASN A 241 13.31 -7.49 1.34
CA ASN A 241 14.04 -6.55 0.49
C ASN A 241 13.12 -5.67 -0.38
N CYS A 242 11.91 -5.39 0.08
CA CYS A 242 10.92 -4.60 -0.63
C CYS A 242 10.93 -3.13 -0.17
N THR A 243 10.45 -2.25 -1.05
CA THR A 243 10.23 -0.83 -0.71
C THR A 243 8.74 -0.51 -0.84
N PHE A 244 8.19 0.11 0.20
CA PHE A 244 6.84 0.66 0.22
C PHE A 244 6.95 2.17 0.42
N LYS A 245 6.39 2.95 -0.50
CA LYS A 245 6.44 4.41 -0.44
C LYS A 245 5.08 5.03 -0.80
N ASN A 246 4.64 6.03 -0.06
CA ASN A 246 3.36 6.69 -0.27
C ASN A 246 2.19 5.70 -0.28
N VAL A 247 1.98 4.98 0.81
CA VAL A 247 0.83 4.08 1.01
C VAL A 247 -0.21 4.79 1.88
N TYR A 248 -1.46 4.86 1.39
CA TYR A 248 -2.53 5.58 2.10
C TYR A 248 -2.87 4.93 3.45
N ASP A 249 -2.90 3.62 3.49
CA ASP A 249 -3.28 2.81 4.66
C ASP A 249 -2.06 2.11 5.25
N SER A 250 -2.13 0.82 5.48
CA SER A 250 -1.02 0.00 5.97
C SER A 250 -0.18 -0.54 4.81
N CYS A 251 1.15 -0.50 4.97
CA CYS A 251 2.02 -1.09 3.93
C CYS A 251 1.85 -2.60 3.86
N VAL A 252 1.78 -3.27 5.01
CA VAL A 252 1.55 -4.72 5.12
C VAL A 252 0.51 -5.00 6.20
N THR A 253 -0.44 -5.88 5.92
CA THR A 253 -1.47 -6.25 6.90
C THR A 253 -2.08 -7.63 6.65
N HIS A 254 -2.54 -8.26 7.73
CA HIS A 254 -3.45 -9.40 7.71
C HIS A 254 -4.84 -8.90 8.10
N GLN A 255 -5.70 -8.76 7.12
CA GLN A 255 -7.10 -8.36 7.32
C GLN A 255 -7.95 -8.89 6.16
N GLY A 256 -9.25 -8.59 6.17
CA GLY A 256 -10.14 -8.97 5.08
C GLY A 256 -11.57 -8.53 5.34
N PRO A 257 -12.49 -8.87 4.44
CA PRO A 257 -13.89 -8.59 4.66
C PRO A 257 -14.39 -9.38 5.88
N GLY A 258 -14.69 -8.67 6.97
CA GLY A 258 -15.12 -9.24 8.24
C GLY A 258 -13.98 -9.47 9.24
N GLU A 259 -14.27 -10.23 10.28
CA GLU A 259 -13.32 -10.60 11.33
C GLU A 259 -12.42 -11.75 10.87
N ILE A 260 -11.13 -11.64 11.17
CA ILE A 260 -10.17 -12.73 10.97
C ILE A 260 -10.30 -13.71 12.14
N THR A 261 -10.64 -14.95 11.83
CA THR A 261 -10.85 -16.00 12.84
C THR A 261 -9.63 -16.89 13.04
N GLU A 262 -8.77 -17.00 12.02
CA GLU A 262 -7.57 -17.84 12.05
C GLU A 262 -6.31 -16.98 12.00
N PRO A 263 -5.27 -17.25 12.82
CA PRO A 263 -4.02 -16.55 12.76
C PRO A 263 -3.22 -16.94 11.52
N THR A 264 -2.42 -16.00 11.00
CA THR A 264 -1.34 -16.37 10.06
C THR A 264 -0.23 -17.10 10.80
N LYS A 265 0.48 -18.00 10.08
CA LYS A 265 1.66 -18.70 10.59
C LYS A 265 2.85 -18.44 9.69
N ASN A 266 4.03 -18.25 10.30
CA ASN A 266 5.28 -18.04 9.57
C ASN A 266 5.17 -16.87 8.56
N PHE A 267 4.62 -15.74 9.02
CA PHE A 267 4.59 -14.52 8.24
C PHE A 267 5.86 -13.70 8.54
N ILE A 268 6.78 -13.67 7.60
CA ILE A 268 8.07 -13.00 7.75
C ILE A 268 8.11 -11.75 6.87
N CYS A 269 8.33 -10.61 7.49
CA CYS A 269 8.60 -9.34 6.82
C CYS A 269 9.98 -8.84 7.25
N ARG A 270 10.93 -8.78 6.31
CA ARG A 270 12.33 -8.48 6.66
C ARG A 270 13.08 -7.66 5.62
N ASN A 271 14.02 -6.85 6.13
CA ASN A 271 14.94 -6.04 5.31
C ASN A 271 14.20 -5.15 4.31
N CYS A 272 12.99 -4.69 4.68
CA CYS A 272 12.18 -3.82 3.86
C CYS A 272 12.36 -2.35 4.29
N THR A 273 12.11 -1.44 3.35
CA THR A 273 11.98 -0.01 3.61
C THR A 273 10.53 0.41 3.47
N PHE A 274 10.01 1.02 4.52
CA PHE A 274 8.68 1.62 4.57
C PHE A 274 8.84 3.12 4.73
N ASP A 275 8.41 3.90 3.74
CA ASP A 275 8.57 5.36 3.76
C ASP A 275 7.26 6.05 3.38
N THR A 276 6.79 6.92 4.24
CA THR A 276 5.59 7.73 4.00
C THR A 276 4.34 6.86 3.82
N TYR A 277 3.63 6.62 4.89
CA TYR A 277 2.38 5.86 4.92
C TYR A 277 1.42 6.40 5.97
N GLY A 278 0.11 6.21 5.73
CA GLY A 278 -0.91 6.85 6.54
C GLY A 278 -1.22 6.12 7.84
N MET A 279 -1.25 4.80 7.85
CA MET A 279 -1.69 4.03 9.02
C MET A 279 -0.55 3.28 9.70
N ALA A 280 0.09 2.33 9.03
CA ALA A 280 1.17 1.54 9.62
C ALA A 280 2.14 0.98 8.57
N ALA A 281 3.40 0.74 8.96
CA ALA A 281 4.28 -0.11 8.20
C ALA A 281 3.79 -1.56 8.23
N PHE A 282 3.45 -2.05 9.44
CA PHE A 282 2.76 -3.33 9.60
C PHE A 282 1.61 -3.19 10.61
N GLU A 283 0.42 -3.62 10.19
CA GLU A 283 -0.78 -3.71 11.00
C GLU A 283 -1.08 -5.15 11.38
N TYR A 284 -1.17 -5.43 12.69
CA TYR A 284 -1.61 -6.71 13.25
C TYR A 284 -2.98 -6.55 13.88
N ARG A 285 -3.96 -7.33 13.44
CA ARG A 285 -5.34 -7.23 13.96
C ARG A 285 -6.01 -8.59 14.06
N ASP A 286 -7.06 -8.62 14.88
CA ASP A 286 -7.99 -9.72 15.15
C ASP A 286 -7.33 -10.97 15.77
N LYS A 287 -6.23 -11.47 15.26
CA LYS A 287 -5.43 -12.58 15.84
C LYS A 287 -3.94 -12.26 15.81
N LEU A 288 -3.24 -12.59 16.89
CA LEU A 288 -1.78 -12.52 16.90
C LEU A 288 -1.20 -13.65 16.03
N PRO A 289 -0.22 -13.38 15.17
CA PRO A 289 0.36 -14.41 14.32
C PRO A 289 1.20 -15.43 15.09
N ILE A 290 1.39 -16.61 14.49
CA ILE A 290 2.20 -17.70 15.03
C ILE A 290 3.55 -17.74 14.31
N ASP A 291 4.66 -17.86 15.04
CA ASP A 291 6.04 -17.97 14.51
C ASP A 291 6.38 -16.88 13.47
N SER A 292 5.90 -15.68 13.69
CA SER A 292 5.99 -14.59 12.73
C SER A 292 7.01 -13.52 13.15
N ARG A 293 7.59 -12.84 12.15
CA ARG A 293 8.71 -11.92 12.39
C ARG A 293 8.59 -10.65 11.55
N PHE A 294 8.91 -9.53 12.20
CA PHE A 294 9.16 -8.25 11.56
C PHE A 294 10.56 -7.79 11.93
N THR A 295 11.55 -7.98 11.04
CA THR A 295 12.97 -7.87 11.42
C THR A 295 13.83 -7.17 10.39
N GLY A 296 14.79 -6.34 10.87
CA GLY A 296 15.76 -5.69 9.98
C GLY A 296 15.15 -4.62 9.06
N ASN A 297 13.98 -4.12 9.38
CA ASN A 297 13.26 -3.17 8.54
C ASN A 297 13.61 -1.72 8.89
N THR A 298 13.48 -0.83 7.91
CA THR A 298 13.57 0.63 8.08
C THR A 298 12.19 1.23 7.87
N CYS A 299 11.64 1.88 8.91
CA CYS A 299 10.32 2.49 8.91
C CYS A 299 10.44 3.99 9.09
N LEU A 300 9.96 4.79 8.12
CA LEU A 300 10.14 6.24 8.04
C LEU A 300 8.79 6.94 7.81
N ASN A 301 8.64 8.13 8.39
CA ASN A 301 7.54 9.04 8.06
C ASN A 301 6.13 8.43 8.20
N ALA A 302 5.87 7.75 9.34
CA ALA A 302 4.54 7.23 9.66
C ALA A 302 3.52 8.36 9.83
N GLY A 303 2.32 8.20 9.30
CA GLY A 303 1.27 9.21 9.34
C GLY A 303 1.51 10.42 8.43
N CYS A 304 2.28 10.24 7.35
CA CYS A 304 2.64 11.29 6.39
C CYS A 304 2.14 10.97 4.98
N GLY A 305 2.40 11.88 4.04
CA GLY A 305 2.07 11.71 2.63
C GLY A 305 0.62 12.07 2.30
N PHE A 306 0.10 11.50 1.23
CA PHE A 306 -1.22 11.88 0.73
C PHE A 306 -2.38 11.44 1.65
N ALA A 307 -2.14 10.55 2.60
CA ALA A 307 -3.10 10.27 3.66
C ALA A 307 -3.39 11.49 4.55
N MET A 308 -2.45 12.43 4.58
CA MET A 308 -2.51 13.67 5.38
C MET A 308 -2.97 14.87 4.58
N LEU A 309 -3.02 14.80 3.25
CA LEU A 309 -3.33 15.95 2.41
C LEU A 309 -4.76 16.43 2.63
N GLY A 310 -4.89 17.69 3.03
CA GLY A 310 -6.17 18.34 3.30
C GLY A 310 -6.78 17.98 4.66
N GLU A 311 -6.12 17.17 5.47
CA GLU A 311 -6.54 16.80 6.81
C GLU A 311 -5.51 17.30 7.82
N THR A 312 -5.97 17.92 8.91
CA THR A 312 -5.08 18.42 9.97
C THR A 312 -4.51 17.29 10.84
N LEU A 313 -5.11 16.11 10.76
CA LEU A 313 -4.70 14.89 11.45
C LEU A 313 -4.85 13.70 10.49
N PRO A 314 -3.95 12.71 10.56
CA PRO A 314 -4.07 11.51 9.75
C PRO A 314 -5.34 10.76 10.13
N ARG A 315 -6.19 10.51 9.15
CA ARG A 315 -7.31 9.57 9.22
C ARG A 315 -8.15 9.61 10.50
N LEU A 316 -8.44 10.78 11.02
CA LEU A 316 -9.53 10.90 11.98
C LEU A 316 -10.83 10.73 11.19
N SER A 317 -11.44 9.58 11.30
CA SER A 317 -12.84 9.38 10.95
C SER A 317 -13.67 9.41 12.24
N GLU A 318 -14.96 9.72 12.11
CA GLU A 318 -15.89 9.61 13.26
C GLU A 318 -15.91 8.20 13.84
N ILE A 319 -15.56 7.19 13.04
CA ILE A 319 -15.51 5.76 13.44
C ILE A 319 -14.20 5.42 14.20
N TRP A 320 -13.11 6.13 13.90
CA TRP A 320 -11.78 5.83 14.45
C TRP A 320 -11.20 7.07 15.11
N PRO A 321 -11.56 7.37 16.37
CA PRO A 321 -11.12 8.60 17.05
C PRO A 321 -9.66 8.56 17.49
N GLN A 322 -8.94 7.48 17.20
CA GLN A 322 -7.55 7.32 17.61
C GLN A 322 -6.61 7.83 16.52
N PRO A 323 -5.49 8.48 16.88
CA PRO A 323 -4.49 8.88 15.91
C PRO A 323 -3.95 7.65 15.18
N MET A 324 -3.83 7.74 13.87
CA MET A 324 -3.15 6.75 13.02
C MET A 324 -1.75 7.25 12.68
N GLY A 325 -0.95 6.44 12.00
CA GLY A 325 0.41 6.81 11.64
C GLY A 325 1.46 6.24 12.57
N HIS A 326 1.38 4.93 12.78
CA HIS A 326 2.32 4.16 13.61
C HIS A 326 3.29 3.36 12.73
N HIS A 327 4.44 2.97 13.25
CA HIS A 327 5.27 2.00 12.52
C HIS A 327 4.69 0.59 12.69
N ILE A 328 4.38 0.17 13.92
CA ILE A 328 3.67 -1.08 14.21
C ILE A 328 2.35 -0.74 14.89
N PHE A 329 1.26 -1.22 14.34
CA PHE A 329 -0.07 -1.06 14.90
C PHE A 329 -0.69 -2.42 15.22
N MET A 330 -1.03 -2.63 16.51
CA MET A 330 -1.63 -3.87 17.01
C MET A 330 -2.98 -3.54 17.65
N TRP A 331 -4.07 -4.09 17.12
CA TRP A 331 -5.42 -3.77 17.56
C TRP A 331 -6.44 -4.89 17.30
N ARG A 332 -7.57 -4.82 18.01
CA ARG A 332 -8.66 -5.81 17.89
C ARG A 332 -8.23 -7.25 18.19
N ILE A 333 -7.19 -7.46 18.98
CA ILE A 333 -6.77 -8.78 19.45
C ILE A 333 -7.17 -8.89 20.92
N PRO A 334 -8.36 -9.47 21.23
CA PRO A 334 -8.95 -9.42 22.57
C PRO A 334 -8.40 -10.50 23.52
N GLU A 335 -7.68 -11.48 22.99
CA GLU A 335 -7.18 -12.64 23.72
C GLU A 335 -5.87 -13.17 23.13
N ALA A 336 -5.18 -14.01 23.87
CA ALA A 336 -4.02 -14.75 23.37
C ALA A 336 -4.41 -15.66 22.19
N THR A 337 -3.51 -15.82 21.25
CA THR A 337 -3.61 -16.80 20.17
C THR A 337 -2.89 -18.09 20.61
N GLU A 338 -3.51 -19.26 20.45
CA GLU A 338 -2.84 -20.52 20.75
C GLU A 338 -1.57 -20.69 19.88
N GLY A 339 -0.41 -20.80 20.54
CA GLY A 339 0.90 -20.83 19.85
C GLY A 339 1.36 -19.47 19.31
N GLY A 340 0.66 -18.41 19.63
CA GLY A 340 1.02 -17.04 19.19
C GLY A 340 2.46 -16.69 19.57
N ASN A 341 3.23 -16.19 18.60
CA ASN A 341 4.63 -15.79 18.79
C ASN A 341 5.02 -14.80 17.70
N LEU A 342 5.07 -13.50 18.06
CA LEU A 342 5.49 -12.43 17.18
C LEU A 342 6.82 -11.84 17.66
N VAL A 343 7.81 -11.77 16.77
CA VAL A 343 9.13 -11.17 17.05
C VAL A 343 9.32 -9.91 16.21
N ILE A 344 9.61 -8.78 16.86
CA ILE A 344 9.86 -7.47 16.27
C ILE A 344 11.25 -7.00 16.71
N GLU A 345 12.27 -7.20 15.88
CA GLU A 345 13.65 -6.95 16.29
C GLU A 345 14.54 -6.39 15.16
N ASN A 346 15.62 -5.71 15.59
CA ASN A 346 16.61 -5.17 14.66
C ASN A 346 16.05 -4.16 13.64
N ASN A 347 14.97 -3.46 13.97
CA ASN A 347 14.35 -2.48 13.11
C ASN A 347 14.84 -1.06 13.44
N TYR A 348 14.76 -0.18 12.45
CA TYR A 348 14.87 1.25 12.64
C TYR A 348 13.48 1.89 12.53
N PHE A 349 13.02 2.52 13.60
CA PHE A 349 11.77 3.26 13.66
C PHE A 349 12.08 4.77 13.66
N GLY A 350 11.85 5.39 12.51
CA GLY A 350 12.07 6.81 12.24
C GLY A 350 10.99 7.71 12.81
N ALA A 351 10.68 8.80 12.10
CA ALA A 351 9.68 9.76 12.54
C ALA A 351 8.24 9.19 12.43
N ALA A 352 7.49 9.38 13.51
CA ALA A 352 6.04 9.14 13.58
C ALA A 352 5.39 10.38 14.24
N PRO A 353 5.27 11.51 13.51
CA PRO A 353 5.01 12.82 14.13
C PRO A 353 3.63 12.92 14.81
N VAL A 354 2.69 12.04 14.47
CA VAL A 354 1.31 12.04 15.01
C VAL A 354 0.95 10.73 15.68
N GLY A 355 1.80 9.72 15.58
CA GLY A 355 1.58 8.39 16.12
C GLY A 355 2.74 7.90 16.99
N ALA A 356 2.99 6.61 16.97
CA ALA A 356 4.01 5.95 17.77
C ALA A 356 4.85 4.98 16.92
N ALA A 357 6.03 4.62 17.42
CA ALA A 357 6.76 3.52 16.83
C ALA A 357 6.01 2.20 17.03
N ILE A 358 5.60 1.90 18.25
CA ILE A 358 4.75 0.75 18.57
C ILE A 358 3.47 1.26 19.22
N TYR A 359 2.33 0.95 18.62
CA TYR A 359 1.02 1.29 19.19
C TYR A 359 0.20 0.02 19.38
N SER A 360 0.15 -0.44 20.64
CA SER A 360 -0.57 -1.64 21.05
C SER A 360 -1.83 -1.27 21.82
N ILE A 361 -2.98 -1.76 21.35
CA ILE A 361 -4.30 -1.69 22.00
C ILE A 361 -4.97 -3.07 21.96
N ILE A 362 -4.20 -4.08 22.36
CA ILE A 362 -4.62 -5.48 22.42
C ILE A 362 -4.67 -5.98 23.86
N SER A 363 -5.10 -7.23 24.07
CA SER A 363 -5.13 -7.78 25.43
C SER A 363 -3.74 -7.99 26.01
N PRO A 364 -3.55 -7.91 27.34
CA PRO A 364 -2.27 -8.19 27.98
C PRO A 364 -1.73 -9.59 27.68
N GLU A 365 -2.61 -10.58 27.52
CA GLU A 365 -2.25 -11.95 27.17
C GLU A 365 -1.69 -12.07 25.76
N ALA A 366 -2.22 -11.29 24.79
CA ALA A 366 -1.69 -11.21 23.45
C ALA A 366 -0.38 -10.41 23.40
N GLU A 367 -0.26 -9.31 24.18
CA GLU A 367 1.00 -8.58 24.32
C GLU A 367 2.13 -9.48 24.85
N ALA A 368 1.84 -10.37 25.81
CA ALA A 368 2.81 -11.31 26.36
C ALA A 368 3.36 -12.31 25.33
N GLN A 369 2.69 -12.50 24.21
CA GLN A 369 3.14 -13.34 23.08
C GLN A 369 3.98 -12.56 22.04
N THR A 370 4.21 -11.26 22.28
CA THR A 370 5.02 -10.40 21.40
C THR A 370 6.35 -10.08 22.06
N LYS A 371 7.43 -10.15 21.30
CA LYS A 371 8.79 -9.90 21.72
C LYS A 371 9.42 -8.78 20.92
N LEU A 372 9.85 -7.72 21.59
CA LEU A 372 10.57 -6.60 20.98
C LEU A 372 11.98 -6.53 21.56
N ASP A 373 12.99 -6.41 20.69
CA ASP A 373 14.37 -6.16 21.12
C ASP A 373 15.29 -5.65 19.99
N ASN A 374 16.43 -5.08 20.37
CA ASN A 374 17.45 -4.62 19.43
C ASN A 374 16.96 -3.62 18.36
N ASN A 375 15.90 -2.87 18.66
CA ASN A 375 15.38 -1.84 17.77
C ASN A 375 16.09 -0.49 17.98
N LYS A 376 16.09 0.34 16.94
CA LYS A 376 16.55 1.73 17.02
C LYS A 376 15.36 2.66 16.83
N TYR A 377 15.24 3.65 17.70
CA TYR A 377 14.11 4.57 17.74
C TYR A 377 14.55 6.01 17.49
N THR A 378 13.86 6.74 16.65
CA THR A 378 13.92 8.20 16.65
C THR A 378 13.15 8.73 17.86
N ARG A 379 13.68 9.77 18.52
CA ARG A 379 12.99 10.40 19.66
C ARG A 379 11.63 10.94 19.23
N ASN A 380 10.64 10.71 20.05
CA ASN A 380 9.32 11.30 19.91
C ASN A 380 8.82 11.73 21.31
N ASP A 381 8.87 13.03 21.56
CA ASP A 381 8.54 13.60 22.86
C ASP A 381 7.03 13.58 23.15
N ILE A 382 6.19 13.29 22.13
CA ILE A 382 4.74 13.21 22.27
C ILE A 382 4.32 11.78 22.62
N LEU A 383 4.68 10.81 21.79
CA LEU A 383 4.33 9.41 21.96
C LEU A 383 5.37 8.53 21.26
N LEU A 384 6.25 7.89 22.03
CA LEU A 384 7.21 6.92 21.50
C LEU A 384 6.54 5.56 21.26
N ASN A 385 5.96 5.01 22.34
CA ASN A 385 5.28 3.71 22.32
C ASN A 385 4.01 3.74 23.18
N ARG A 386 3.00 2.94 22.81
CA ARG A 386 1.88 2.55 23.67
C ARG A 386 1.94 1.05 23.92
N TRP A 387 1.91 0.66 25.20
CA TRP A 387 2.03 -0.74 25.62
C TRP A 387 1.40 -0.96 26.99
N GLY A 388 0.76 -2.10 27.24
CA GLY A 388 0.13 -2.39 28.53
C GLY A 388 -0.94 -1.37 28.93
N GLY A 389 -1.59 -0.75 27.96
CA GLY A 389 -2.60 0.30 28.21
C GLY A 389 -2.01 1.70 28.46
N GLU A 390 -0.69 1.87 28.58
CA GLU A 390 -0.04 3.11 28.93
C GLU A 390 0.75 3.71 27.76
N ASN A 391 0.88 5.03 27.75
CA ASN A 391 1.66 5.79 26.78
C ASN A 391 3.04 6.15 27.32
N TYR A 392 4.07 5.97 26.52
CA TYR A 392 5.46 6.29 26.86
C TYR A 392 6.05 7.24 25.82
N ASN A 393 6.72 8.29 26.27
CA ASN A 393 7.52 9.20 25.44
C ASN A 393 9.04 9.05 25.65
N ASP A 394 9.43 8.17 26.57
CA ASP A 394 10.82 7.86 26.90
C ASP A 394 11.10 6.36 26.81
N LEU A 395 12.20 6.00 26.16
CA LEU A 395 12.56 4.61 25.90
C LEU A 395 12.91 3.84 27.17
N GLU A 396 13.60 4.47 28.11
CA GLU A 396 14.03 3.79 29.38
C GLU A 396 12.82 3.56 30.29
N ALA A 397 11.89 4.51 30.35
CA ALA A 397 10.63 4.33 31.08
C ALA A 397 9.79 3.19 30.45
N TYR A 398 9.72 3.13 29.10
CA TYR A 398 9.05 2.05 28.41
C TYR A 398 9.68 0.68 28.68
N LYS A 399 11.01 0.56 28.58
CA LYS A 399 11.74 -0.69 28.88
C LYS A 399 11.48 -1.18 30.31
N ALA A 400 11.56 -0.25 31.27
CA ALA A 400 11.38 -0.57 32.70
C ALA A 400 9.96 -1.10 32.99
N ALA A 401 8.95 -0.53 32.35
CA ALA A 401 7.56 -0.89 32.58
C ALA A 401 7.13 -2.15 31.79
N SER A 402 7.51 -2.25 30.50
CA SER A 402 7.08 -3.32 29.60
C SER A 402 7.92 -4.59 29.68
N GLY A 403 9.19 -4.48 30.12
CA GLY A 403 10.18 -5.54 30.02
C GLY A 403 10.64 -5.85 28.58
N GLN A 404 10.17 -5.09 27.60
CA GLN A 404 10.53 -5.19 26.19
C GLN A 404 11.77 -4.34 25.86
N ASP A 405 12.33 -4.51 24.67
CA ASP A 405 13.36 -3.64 24.07
C ASP A 405 14.62 -3.42 24.94
N LYS A 406 15.03 -4.43 25.70
CA LYS A 406 16.14 -4.31 26.68
C LYS A 406 17.44 -3.82 26.05
N ASN A 407 17.72 -4.23 24.82
CA ASN A 407 18.93 -3.86 24.07
C ASN A 407 18.67 -2.78 23.02
N SER A 408 17.45 -2.23 22.95
CA SER A 408 17.09 -1.19 22.00
C SER A 408 17.63 0.18 22.45
N VAL A 409 17.87 1.05 21.47
CA VAL A 409 18.50 2.36 21.70
C VAL A 409 17.83 3.46 20.90
N TYR A 410 18.05 4.71 21.29
CA TYR A 410 17.79 5.82 20.38
C TYR A 410 18.80 5.83 19.24
N ALA A 411 18.36 6.18 18.05
CA ALA A 411 19.25 6.48 16.93
C ALA A 411 20.01 7.79 17.23
N GLU A 412 21.26 7.83 16.82
CA GLU A 412 22.14 9.02 16.94
C GLU A 412 21.68 10.15 16.02
#